data_9209bcf89a6c8c4f9815c795b7954914
#
_entry.id   9209bcf89a6c8c4f9815c795b7954914
#
_cell.length_a   1.000
_cell.length_b   1.000
_cell.length_c   1.000
_cell.angle_alpha   90.00
_cell.angle_beta   90.00
_cell.angle_gamma   90.00
#
_symmetry.space_group_name_H-M   'P 1'
#
loop_
_entity.id
_entity.type
_entity.pdbx_description
1 polymer ?
#
loop_
_entity_poly.entity_id
_entity_poly.type
_entity_poly.pdbx_seq_one_letter_code
_entity_poly.pdbx_strand_id
1 'polypeptide(L)'
;MEETAENKNLSTETMIMNGKNVSFSSGETILEVARKSGIYIPTLCSRPDLPSTGSCRLCIVKVKGVRGYVTSCTTPATPNMVVTTNSDEIEKLRRGILELILSEHPSACLVCPIRETCEQFNAPSSKTGRVTGCNMCPNRDICELRQLVEYLGLKEIRYPLLYKDFPLERDDPFMDRDYNLCILCGRCIRACEENLGTSAISFVKRGHDTKVGTSFGKLHVDGDCRFCMHCVDVCPTGALTVRGSKWYENPDIETPTTCILCERGCDLVIDTKWDKVMGAHPVRDMTVSKREYCVKGRCCLPALFNSPDRLKYPAIRHDDGKMIYTDWDNAINHVSDIISRYKSSEIAILSSRHLTDESIYALNEFARIYAESNIFYIADDEIIFPNIEKSDEIFKDIKLLYVAEANSVSDEIIKKFTSLENIIIQDIYPSPLSTSNKVCAVLPVTVFTEMNGTKTCVDSRRKPVAKAAKPPGNAIPDWEITINIGNALHNTDFKIKDFRSIQNHIQMHPWIIASVPMVPKDSLAYRGFPIADFVPDFKIFVERRLKLKGEIHF
;
A
#
# COMPACT_ATOMS: atom_id res chain seq x y z
N MET A 1 23.13 -29.47 -3.54
CA MET A 1 23.72 -29.36 -2.18
C MET A 1 22.54 -29.23 -1.24
N GLU A 2 22.20 -30.33 -0.60
CA GLU A 2 21.13 -30.39 0.39
C GLU A 2 21.60 -29.70 1.68
N GLU A 3 20.99 -28.55 2.02
CA GLU A 3 21.11 -28.00 3.36
C GLU A 3 20.27 -28.84 4.30
N THR A 4 20.94 -29.66 5.07
CA THR A 4 20.39 -30.38 6.20
C THR A 4 19.82 -29.38 7.21
N ALA A 5 18.49 -29.34 7.34
CA ALA A 5 17.81 -28.68 8.43
C ALA A 5 18.22 -29.36 9.75
N GLU A 6 19.21 -28.81 10.43
CA GLU A 6 19.50 -29.16 11.82
C GLU A 6 18.29 -28.82 12.70
N ASN A 7 17.59 -29.85 13.07
CA ASN A 7 16.55 -29.84 14.09
C ASN A 7 17.21 -29.55 15.45
N LYS A 8 17.50 -28.28 15.75
CA LYS A 8 17.91 -27.86 17.08
C LYS A 8 16.76 -28.13 18.03
N ASN A 9 16.85 -29.22 18.79
CA ASN A 9 16.09 -29.43 20.00
C ASN A 9 16.29 -28.20 20.91
N LEU A 10 15.44 -27.19 20.79
CA LEU A 10 15.40 -26.03 21.64
C LEU A 10 14.96 -26.52 23.03
N SER A 11 15.94 -26.71 23.93
CA SER A 11 15.68 -27.03 25.33
C SER A 11 14.81 -25.92 25.92
N THR A 12 13.59 -26.26 26.28
CA THR A 12 12.67 -25.32 26.94
C THR A 12 13.13 -25.12 28.36
N GLU A 13 13.64 -23.95 28.65
CA GLU A 13 14.09 -23.54 29.98
C GLU A 13 12.95 -22.83 30.73
N THR A 14 13.04 -22.68 32.04
CA THR A 14 12.03 -22.02 32.87
C THR A 14 12.61 -20.91 33.74
N MET A 15 11.81 -19.85 33.92
CA MET A 15 12.07 -18.77 34.84
C MET A 15 10.79 -18.39 35.61
N ILE A 16 10.92 -17.62 36.65
CA ILE A 16 9.77 -17.14 37.44
C ILE A 16 9.52 -15.68 37.10
N MET A 17 8.31 -15.36 36.61
CA MET A 17 7.90 -13.99 36.33
C MET A 17 6.62 -13.65 37.10
N ASN A 18 6.70 -12.65 37.98
CA ASN A 18 5.60 -12.27 38.89
C ASN A 18 5.03 -13.48 39.68
N GLY A 19 5.90 -14.37 40.15
CA GLY A 19 5.53 -15.56 40.91
C GLY A 19 4.99 -16.74 40.08
N LYS A 20 4.93 -16.63 38.75
CA LYS A 20 4.49 -17.71 37.83
C LYS A 20 5.70 -18.30 37.12
N ASN A 21 5.72 -19.61 36.96
CA ASN A 21 6.69 -20.27 36.09
C ASN A 21 6.33 -20.01 34.64
N VAL A 22 7.30 -19.51 33.86
CA VAL A 22 7.15 -19.26 32.41
C VAL A 22 8.30 -19.97 31.69
N SER A 23 7.97 -20.59 30.55
CA SER A 23 8.94 -21.26 29.70
C SER A 23 9.51 -20.32 28.65
N PHE A 24 10.78 -20.52 28.28
CA PHE A 24 11.43 -19.73 27.24
C PHE A 24 12.46 -20.58 26.49
N SER A 25 12.87 -20.07 25.32
CA SER A 25 13.93 -20.65 24.50
C SER A 25 15.24 -19.91 24.75
N SER A 26 16.37 -20.62 24.65
CA SER A 26 17.69 -19.99 24.80
C SER A 26 17.86 -18.82 23.82
N GLY A 27 18.42 -17.71 24.32
CA GLY A 27 18.63 -16.47 23.54
C GLY A 27 17.48 -15.47 23.59
N GLU A 28 16.32 -15.81 24.14
CA GLU A 28 15.21 -14.84 24.30
C GLU A 28 15.52 -13.82 25.40
N THR A 29 15.06 -12.60 25.20
CA THR A 29 15.09 -11.55 26.22
C THR A 29 13.93 -11.68 27.20
N ILE A 30 14.06 -11.09 28.40
CA ILE A 30 12.97 -11.03 29.38
C ILE A 30 11.69 -10.44 28.78
N LEU A 31 11.80 -9.44 27.88
CA LEU A 31 10.64 -8.82 27.23
C LEU A 31 9.94 -9.78 26.25
N GLU A 32 10.70 -10.57 25.49
CA GLU A 32 10.13 -11.55 24.55
C GLU A 32 9.41 -12.66 25.29
N VAL A 33 10.00 -13.16 26.39
CA VAL A 33 9.36 -14.14 27.27
C VAL A 33 8.07 -13.58 27.87
N ALA A 34 8.09 -12.33 28.36
CA ALA A 34 6.91 -11.67 28.90
C ALA A 34 5.78 -11.57 27.87
N ARG A 35 6.09 -11.14 26.64
CA ARG A 35 5.12 -11.06 25.54
C ARG A 35 4.49 -12.40 25.20
N LYS A 36 5.29 -13.47 25.08
CA LYS A 36 4.80 -14.83 24.83
C LYS A 36 3.91 -15.35 25.96
N SER A 37 4.19 -14.92 27.19
CA SER A 37 3.42 -15.29 28.37
C SER A 37 2.22 -14.38 28.66
N GLY A 38 1.89 -13.44 27.77
CA GLY A 38 0.78 -12.50 27.96
C GLY A 38 1.02 -11.45 29.06
N ILE A 39 2.29 -11.23 29.48
CA ILE A 39 2.65 -10.26 30.50
C ILE A 39 3.07 -8.95 29.82
N TYR A 40 2.32 -7.90 30.05
CA TYR A 40 2.60 -6.60 29.47
C TYR A 40 3.75 -5.89 30.22
N ILE A 41 4.78 -5.49 29.46
CA ILE A 41 5.84 -4.61 29.92
C ILE A 41 5.89 -3.41 28.97
N PRO A 42 5.71 -2.16 29.46
CA PRO A 42 5.66 -0.99 28.61
C PRO A 42 7.00 -0.70 27.93
N THR A 43 6.95 -0.32 26.65
CA THR A 43 8.12 0.06 25.85
C THR A 43 7.73 0.97 24.72
N LEU A 44 8.62 1.89 24.31
CA LEU A 44 8.46 2.77 23.14
C LEU A 44 9.54 2.55 22.07
N CYS A 45 10.71 2.01 22.43
CA CYS A 45 11.79 1.80 21.46
C CYS A 45 11.85 0.36 20.92
N SER A 46 11.29 -0.63 21.61
CA SER A 46 11.34 -2.03 21.20
C SER A 46 10.09 -2.41 20.40
N ARG A 47 10.30 -3.15 19.31
CA ARG A 47 9.28 -3.84 18.51
C ARG A 47 9.73 -5.28 18.25
N PRO A 48 8.81 -6.23 18.06
CA PRO A 48 9.17 -7.63 17.77
C PRO A 48 9.99 -7.82 16.49
N ASP A 49 9.78 -6.95 15.51
CA ASP A 49 10.40 -6.99 14.18
C ASP A 49 11.71 -6.18 14.07
N LEU A 50 12.16 -5.57 15.18
CA LEU A 50 13.37 -4.74 15.22
C LEU A 50 14.29 -5.16 16.37
N PRO A 51 15.61 -5.15 16.18
CA PRO A 51 16.57 -5.34 17.27
C PRO A 51 16.34 -4.35 18.41
N SER A 52 16.40 -4.79 19.62
CA SER A 52 16.18 -3.95 20.81
C SER A 52 17.43 -3.16 21.19
N THR A 53 17.26 -1.89 21.57
CA THR A 53 18.38 -0.98 21.95
C THR A 53 18.32 -0.47 23.39
N GLY A 54 17.22 -0.71 24.10
CA GLY A 54 17.06 -0.24 25.47
C GLY A 54 16.99 1.28 25.66
N SER A 55 16.75 2.05 24.58
CA SER A 55 16.86 3.52 24.57
C SER A 55 15.83 4.22 25.45
N CYS A 56 14.56 3.79 25.44
CA CYS A 56 13.47 4.49 26.13
C CYS A 56 13.42 4.24 27.64
N ARG A 57 14.10 3.22 28.14
CA ARG A 57 14.17 2.82 29.59
C ARG A 57 12.81 2.47 30.23
N LEU A 58 11.72 2.41 29.51
CA LEU A 58 10.39 2.12 30.07
C LEU A 58 10.19 0.64 30.41
N CYS A 59 10.94 -0.25 29.75
CA CYS A 59 10.84 -1.69 29.97
C CYS A 59 11.64 -2.20 31.17
N ILE A 60 11.96 -1.35 32.16
CA ILE A 60 12.69 -1.72 33.37
C ILE A 60 11.92 -2.75 34.19
N VAL A 61 12.66 -3.72 34.70
CA VAL A 61 12.17 -4.79 35.61
C VAL A 61 13.15 -5.02 36.73
N LYS A 62 12.68 -5.64 37.82
CA LYS A 62 13.55 -6.06 38.93
C LYS A 62 13.88 -7.53 38.78
N VAL A 63 15.17 -7.86 38.82
CA VAL A 63 15.67 -9.24 38.85
C VAL A 63 16.23 -9.53 40.23
N LYS A 64 15.80 -10.63 40.84
CA LYS A 64 16.29 -11.03 42.18
C LYS A 64 17.80 -11.28 42.13
N GLY A 65 18.54 -10.69 43.08
CA GLY A 65 19.99 -10.81 43.13
C GLY A 65 20.76 -9.79 42.26
N VAL A 66 20.07 -9.01 41.42
CA VAL A 66 20.72 -7.95 40.64
C VAL A 66 20.46 -6.59 41.25
N ARG A 67 21.55 -5.79 41.41
CA ARG A 67 21.45 -4.42 41.93
C ARG A 67 20.74 -3.51 40.91
N GLY A 68 19.73 -2.76 41.37
CA GLY A 68 19.00 -1.80 40.55
C GLY A 68 17.94 -2.47 39.65
N TYR A 69 17.67 -1.88 38.48
CA TYR A 69 16.68 -2.31 37.49
C TYR A 69 17.35 -2.56 36.15
N VAL A 70 16.95 -3.61 35.47
CA VAL A 70 17.45 -3.94 34.12
C VAL A 70 16.41 -3.64 33.04
N THR A 71 16.86 -3.38 31.85
CA THR A 71 15.98 -3.23 30.68
C THR A 71 15.61 -4.61 30.14
N SER A 72 14.33 -5.00 30.27
CA SER A 72 13.87 -6.34 29.86
C SER A 72 14.06 -6.63 28.36
N CYS A 73 14.07 -5.60 27.51
CA CYS A 73 14.23 -5.75 26.07
C CYS A 73 15.66 -6.08 25.61
N THR A 74 16.67 -5.91 26.48
CA THR A 74 18.09 -6.17 26.15
C THR A 74 18.75 -7.14 27.13
N THR A 75 18.03 -7.60 28.15
CA THR A 75 18.53 -8.56 29.11
C THR A 75 18.10 -9.97 28.73
N PRO A 76 19.04 -10.89 28.43
CA PRO A 76 18.70 -12.27 28.13
C PRO A 76 17.99 -12.95 29.33
N ALA A 77 17.02 -13.79 29.04
CA ALA A 77 16.41 -14.68 29.99
C ALA A 77 17.39 -15.80 30.35
N THR A 78 17.46 -16.17 31.63
CA THR A 78 18.31 -17.26 32.11
C THR A 78 17.52 -18.22 33.03
N PRO A 79 17.90 -19.50 33.10
CA PRO A 79 17.21 -20.49 33.91
C PRO A 79 17.12 -20.06 35.37
N ASN A 80 16.00 -20.32 36.03
CA ASN A 80 15.71 -19.98 37.42
C ASN A 80 15.74 -18.49 37.76
N MET A 81 15.85 -17.59 36.76
CA MET A 81 15.74 -16.16 36.99
C MET A 81 14.39 -15.81 37.61
N VAL A 82 14.37 -14.93 38.60
CA VAL A 82 13.16 -14.43 39.25
C VAL A 82 12.98 -12.97 38.91
N VAL A 83 11.92 -12.64 38.14
CA VAL A 83 11.64 -11.32 37.59
C VAL A 83 10.34 -10.76 38.16
N THR A 84 10.39 -9.53 38.65
CA THR A 84 9.21 -8.73 38.97
C THR A 84 9.06 -7.66 37.90
N THR A 85 7.97 -7.72 37.14
CA THR A 85 7.72 -6.82 36.01
C THR A 85 6.96 -5.57 36.40
N ASN A 86 6.23 -5.60 37.51
CA ASN A 86 5.44 -4.49 38.02
C ASN A 86 5.48 -4.42 39.55
N SER A 87 5.64 -3.23 40.10
CA SER A 87 5.50 -2.86 41.51
C SER A 87 5.34 -1.35 41.60
N ASP A 88 4.88 -0.84 42.74
CA ASP A 88 4.73 0.62 42.96
C ASP A 88 6.01 1.38 42.66
N GLU A 89 7.17 0.80 43.04
CA GLU A 89 8.49 1.39 42.79
C GLU A 89 8.81 1.43 41.29
N ILE A 90 8.56 0.33 40.55
CA ILE A 90 8.77 0.25 39.10
C ILE A 90 7.86 1.24 38.39
N GLU A 91 6.60 1.32 38.77
CA GLU A 91 5.64 2.27 38.17
C GLU A 91 6.04 3.72 38.42
N LYS A 92 6.46 4.05 39.64
CA LYS A 92 6.98 5.39 39.97
C LYS A 92 8.16 5.77 39.09
N LEU A 93 9.10 4.85 38.85
CA LEU A 93 10.25 5.07 37.97
C LEU A 93 9.81 5.24 36.52
N ARG A 94 8.89 4.42 36.04
CA ARG A 94 8.33 4.54 34.66
C ARG A 94 7.63 5.87 34.46
N ARG A 95 6.84 6.33 35.43
CA ARG A 95 6.20 7.67 35.37
C ARG A 95 7.25 8.76 35.26
N GLY A 96 8.32 8.73 36.10
CA GLY A 96 9.40 9.71 36.00
C GLY A 96 10.14 9.69 34.66
N ILE A 97 10.39 8.51 34.08
CA ILE A 97 10.99 8.38 32.75
C ILE A 97 10.03 8.96 31.68
N LEU A 98 8.73 8.67 31.78
CA LEU A 98 7.73 9.17 30.85
C LEU A 98 7.59 10.70 30.93
N GLU A 99 7.61 11.28 32.14
CA GLU A 99 7.64 12.73 32.34
C GLU A 99 8.84 13.39 31.64
N LEU A 100 10.05 12.78 31.72
CA LEU A 100 11.22 13.27 31.02
C LEU A 100 11.05 13.24 29.49
N ILE A 101 10.44 12.19 28.95
CA ILE A 101 10.12 12.12 27.51
C ILE A 101 9.12 13.24 27.14
N LEU A 102 8.11 13.44 27.95
CA LEU A 102 7.06 14.44 27.70
C LEU A 102 7.53 15.87 27.92
N SER A 103 8.58 16.10 28.70
CA SER A 103 9.13 17.45 28.89
C SER A 103 9.71 18.06 27.61
N GLU A 104 10.10 17.24 26.65
CA GLU A 104 10.56 17.68 25.31
C GLU A 104 9.51 17.47 24.20
N HIS A 105 8.30 17.03 24.53
CA HIS A 105 7.24 16.73 23.58
C HIS A 105 6.07 17.70 23.75
N PRO A 106 5.42 18.21 22.67
CA PRO A 106 4.24 19.08 22.78
C PRO A 106 3.03 18.31 23.30
N SER A 107 2.99 18.09 24.58
CA SER A 107 2.13 17.13 25.30
C SER A 107 1.01 17.79 26.10
N ALA A 108 0.73 19.09 25.91
CA ALA A 108 -0.22 19.85 26.71
C ALA A 108 -1.59 19.17 26.86
N CYS A 109 -2.08 18.54 25.81
CA CYS A 109 -3.37 17.83 25.85
C CYS A 109 -3.32 16.56 26.71
N LEU A 110 -2.18 15.91 26.87
CA LEU A 110 -2.07 14.63 27.58
C LEU A 110 -2.32 14.75 29.08
N VAL A 111 -1.99 15.89 29.66
CA VAL A 111 -2.15 16.19 31.08
C VAL A 111 -3.21 17.28 31.34
N CYS A 112 -4.01 17.61 30.33
CA CYS A 112 -5.06 18.63 30.41
C CYS A 112 -6.26 18.12 31.22
N PRO A 113 -6.71 18.82 32.26
CA PRO A 113 -7.85 18.38 33.08
C PRO A 113 -9.18 18.38 32.35
N ILE A 114 -9.32 19.16 31.27
CA ILE A 114 -10.55 19.23 30.45
C ILE A 114 -10.43 18.44 29.13
N ARG A 115 -9.47 17.53 29.04
CA ARG A 115 -9.16 16.78 27.82
C ARG A 115 -10.38 16.05 27.26
N GLU A 116 -11.11 15.32 28.11
CA GLU A 116 -12.27 14.53 27.69
C GLU A 116 -13.37 15.42 27.10
N THR A 117 -13.66 16.55 27.74
CA THR A 117 -14.62 17.54 27.22
C THR A 117 -14.15 18.11 25.88
N CYS A 118 -12.85 18.41 25.75
CA CYS A 118 -12.29 18.91 24.52
C CYS A 118 -12.36 17.86 23.38
N GLU A 119 -12.13 16.61 23.67
CA GLU A 119 -12.24 15.51 22.71
C GLU A 119 -13.67 15.26 22.26
N GLN A 120 -14.65 15.44 23.16
CA GLN A 120 -16.06 15.27 22.87
C GLN A 120 -16.62 16.36 21.96
N PHE A 121 -16.24 17.62 22.17
CA PHE A 121 -16.86 18.77 21.50
C PHE A 121 -16.00 19.39 20.38
N ASN A 122 -14.70 19.17 20.37
CA ASN A 122 -13.86 19.63 19.29
C ASN A 122 -13.61 18.46 18.33
N ALA A 123 -14.31 18.48 17.21
CA ALA A 123 -13.97 17.59 16.11
C ALA A 123 -12.47 17.66 15.84
N PRO A 124 -11.81 16.53 15.69
CA PRO A 124 -10.38 16.48 15.43
C PRO A 124 -10.08 17.11 14.08
N SER A 125 -9.87 18.40 14.07
CA SER A 125 -9.33 19.05 12.89
C SER A 125 -7.81 18.88 12.92
N SER A 126 -7.30 18.06 12.02
CA SER A 126 -5.87 18.04 11.73
C SER A 126 -5.45 19.43 11.32
N LYS A 127 -4.58 20.07 12.09
CA LYS A 127 -4.07 21.39 11.70
C LYS A 127 -2.95 21.26 10.69
N THR A 128 -3.05 22.08 9.68
CA THR A 128 -1.89 22.43 8.85
C THR A 128 -0.88 23.17 9.70
N GLY A 129 0.31 22.61 9.81
CA GLY A 129 1.38 23.23 10.51
C GLY A 129 1.82 22.46 11.74
N ARG A 130 2.39 23.20 12.67
CA ARG A 130 3.03 22.65 13.86
C ARG A 130 1.99 22.09 14.83
N VAL A 131 2.21 20.86 15.28
CA VAL A 131 1.39 20.22 16.30
C VAL A 131 1.76 20.79 17.66
N THR A 132 0.80 21.39 18.35
CA THR A 132 0.97 21.96 19.69
C THR A 132 0.32 21.12 20.80
N GLY A 133 -0.39 20.05 20.42
CA GLY A 133 -1.03 19.13 21.36
C GLY A 133 -1.67 17.94 20.67
N CYS A 134 -1.99 16.90 21.44
CA CYS A 134 -2.45 15.60 20.92
C CYS A 134 -3.75 15.67 20.12
N ASN A 135 -4.68 16.56 20.45
CA ASN A 135 -5.95 16.67 19.72
C ASN A 135 -5.78 17.13 18.27
N MET A 136 -4.61 17.64 17.91
CA MET A 136 -4.30 18.10 16.57
C MET A 136 -3.25 17.22 15.88
N CYS A 137 -2.81 16.18 16.57
CA CYS A 137 -1.81 15.26 16.04
C CYS A 137 -2.48 14.26 15.10
N PRO A 138 -1.97 14.05 13.88
CA PRO A 138 -2.54 13.09 12.92
C PRO A 138 -2.49 11.64 13.43
N ASN A 139 -1.58 11.32 14.35
CA ASN A 139 -1.44 9.97 14.92
C ASN A 139 -2.09 9.82 16.30
N ARG A 140 -2.93 10.75 16.75
CA ARG A 140 -3.47 10.76 18.12
C ARG A 140 -4.14 9.45 18.52
N ASP A 141 -4.87 8.80 17.62
CA ASP A 141 -5.65 7.60 17.93
C ASP A 141 -4.82 6.31 17.93
N ILE A 142 -3.65 6.35 17.27
CA ILE A 142 -2.70 5.22 17.19
C ILE A 142 -1.37 5.49 17.91
N CYS A 143 -1.27 6.61 18.63
CA CYS A 143 -0.03 7.05 19.28
C CYS A 143 0.29 6.18 20.50
N GLU A 144 1.36 5.39 20.42
CA GLU A 144 1.83 4.54 21.54
C GLU A 144 2.24 5.37 22.77
N LEU A 145 2.79 6.58 22.56
CA LEU A 145 3.13 7.48 23.67
C LEU A 145 1.88 7.91 24.45
N ARG A 146 0.80 8.26 23.75
CA ARG A 146 -0.49 8.60 24.37
C ARG A 146 -1.07 7.43 25.16
N GLN A 147 -1.11 6.24 24.54
CA GLN A 147 -1.59 5.02 25.19
C GLN A 147 -0.82 4.71 26.47
N LEU A 148 0.50 4.97 26.46
CA LEU A 148 1.34 4.73 27.61
C LEU A 148 1.11 5.76 28.74
N VAL A 149 0.84 7.03 28.41
CA VAL A 149 0.42 8.05 29.38
C VAL A 149 -0.86 7.63 30.10
N GLU A 150 -1.84 7.12 29.33
CA GLU A 150 -3.10 6.61 29.87
C GLU A 150 -2.88 5.37 30.75
N TYR A 151 -2.10 4.41 30.28
CA TYR A 151 -1.79 3.19 31.02
C TYR A 151 -1.12 3.46 32.37
N LEU A 152 -0.15 4.39 32.44
CA LEU A 152 0.57 4.75 33.67
C LEU A 152 -0.18 5.78 34.52
N GLY A 153 -1.32 6.28 34.06
CA GLY A 153 -2.17 7.25 34.76
C GLY A 153 -1.44 8.56 35.07
N LEU A 154 -0.61 9.05 34.14
CA LEU A 154 0.13 10.29 34.34
C LEU A 154 -0.79 11.51 34.24
N LYS A 155 -0.80 12.35 35.29
CA LYS A 155 -1.69 13.53 35.39
C LYS A 155 -0.95 14.86 35.32
N GLU A 156 0.37 14.86 35.51
CA GLU A 156 1.19 16.07 35.54
C GLU A 156 2.58 15.79 35.01
N ILE A 157 3.28 16.84 34.59
CA ILE A 157 4.69 16.81 34.21
C ILE A 157 5.42 17.77 35.15
N ARG A 158 6.25 17.23 36.03
CA ARG A 158 6.98 18.00 37.05
C ARG A 158 8.25 18.67 36.50
N TYR A 159 8.75 18.22 35.38
CA TYR A 159 9.94 18.78 34.75
C TYR A 159 9.60 19.99 33.89
N PRO A 160 10.54 20.96 33.76
CA PRO A 160 10.36 22.08 32.83
C PRO A 160 10.11 21.58 31.39
N LEU A 161 9.18 22.21 30.71
CA LEU A 161 8.89 21.90 29.30
C LEU A 161 9.93 22.59 28.41
N LEU A 162 10.66 21.79 27.63
CA LEU A 162 11.71 22.22 26.71
C LEU A 162 11.24 21.99 25.27
N TYR A 163 10.64 23.00 24.67
CA TYR A 163 10.18 22.91 23.30
C TYR A 163 11.34 23.11 22.32
N LYS A 164 11.58 22.14 21.44
CA LYS A 164 12.75 22.13 20.54
C LYS A 164 12.67 23.14 19.39
N ASP A 165 11.47 23.54 19.02
CA ASP A 165 11.18 24.53 17.96
C ASP A 165 11.76 24.18 16.58
N PHE A 166 11.82 22.90 16.23
CA PHE A 166 12.24 22.47 14.92
C PHE A 166 11.20 22.88 13.84
N PRO A 167 11.65 23.29 12.64
CA PRO A 167 10.73 23.55 11.53
C PRO A 167 10.02 22.26 11.10
N LEU A 168 8.79 22.40 10.62
CA LEU A 168 8.07 21.31 9.98
C LEU A 168 8.69 21.09 8.59
N GLU A 169 9.23 19.90 8.34
CA GLU A 169 9.89 19.55 7.07
C GLU A 169 8.86 18.96 6.09
N ARG A 170 8.69 19.62 4.94
CA ARG A 170 7.73 19.30 3.87
C ARG A 170 8.31 19.29 2.46
N ASP A 171 9.62 19.42 2.35
CA ASP A 171 10.29 19.60 1.06
C ASP A 171 10.39 18.28 0.26
N ASP A 172 10.30 17.15 0.95
CA ASP A 172 10.24 15.83 0.29
C ASP A 172 8.81 15.52 -0.20
N PRO A 173 8.65 14.79 -1.32
CA PRO A 173 7.37 14.22 -1.71
C PRO A 173 6.88 13.16 -0.72
N PHE A 174 5.58 12.95 -0.64
CA PHE A 174 4.88 11.88 0.08
C PHE A 174 4.95 11.90 1.62
N MET A 175 5.90 12.57 2.24
CA MET A 175 6.13 12.49 3.69
C MET A 175 6.31 13.87 4.32
N ASP A 176 5.62 14.09 5.45
CA ASP A 176 5.85 15.23 6.34
C ASP A 176 6.57 14.76 7.60
N ARG A 177 7.48 15.59 8.13
CA ARG A 177 8.26 15.31 9.33
C ARG A 177 8.16 16.46 10.32
N ASP A 178 7.66 16.16 11.52
CA ASP A 178 7.63 17.08 12.66
C ASP A 178 8.49 16.52 13.80
N TYR A 179 9.75 16.90 13.79
CA TYR A 179 10.70 16.39 14.79
C TYR A 179 10.46 16.92 16.21
N ASN A 180 9.54 17.88 16.40
CA ASN A 180 9.08 18.25 17.75
C ASN A 180 8.30 17.11 18.41
N LEU A 181 7.71 16.21 17.62
CA LEU A 181 7.01 15.01 18.09
C LEU A 181 7.92 13.79 18.23
N CYS A 182 9.22 13.92 17.88
CA CYS A 182 10.16 12.82 17.90
C CYS A 182 10.68 12.58 19.31
N ILE A 183 10.56 11.35 19.81
CA ILE A 183 11.06 10.89 21.11
C ILE A 183 12.42 10.19 21.00
N LEU A 184 13.12 10.28 19.90
CA LEU A 184 14.45 9.70 19.64
C LEU A 184 14.53 8.19 19.91
N CYS A 185 13.46 7.44 19.72
CA CYS A 185 13.40 5.99 19.99
C CYS A 185 14.21 5.15 18.99
N GLY A 186 14.63 5.70 17.85
CA GLY A 186 15.44 5.04 16.82
C GLY A 186 14.75 3.93 16.04
N ARG A 187 13.43 3.69 16.19
CA ARG A 187 12.72 2.64 15.43
C ARG A 187 12.81 2.85 13.93
N CYS A 188 12.59 4.08 13.44
CA CYS A 188 12.64 4.42 12.03
C CYS A 188 14.02 4.18 11.40
N ILE A 189 15.08 4.47 12.13
CA ILE A 189 16.47 4.23 11.69
C ILE A 189 16.71 2.73 11.54
N ARG A 190 16.44 1.93 12.59
CA ARG A 190 16.60 0.48 12.56
C ARG A 190 15.70 -0.19 11.52
N ALA A 191 14.47 0.29 11.33
CA ALA A 191 13.60 -0.21 10.27
C ALA A 191 14.17 0.04 8.87
N CYS A 192 14.80 1.20 8.66
CA CYS A 192 15.45 1.53 7.39
C CYS A 192 16.74 0.73 7.16
N GLU A 193 17.50 0.48 8.21
CA GLU A 193 18.78 -0.24 8.18
C GLU A 193 18.59 -1.76 8.17
N GLU A 194 17.94 -2.30 9.21
CA GLU A 194 17.87 -3.73 9.49
C GLU A 194 16.85 -4.47 8.62
N ASN A 195 15.68 -3.86 8.38
CA ASN A 195 14.62 -4.51 7.61
C ASN A 195 14.76 -4.29 6.11
N LEU A 196 15.28 -3.12 5.69
CA LEU A 196 15.31 -2.72 4.28
C LEU A 196 16.74 -2.65 3.70
N GLY A 197 17.77 -2.65 4.53
CA GLY A 197 19.17 -2.50 4.09
C GLY A 197 19.47 -1.18 3.37
N THR A 198 18.62 -0.15 3.56
CA THR A 198 18.73 1.11 2.81
C THR A 198 19.56 2.16 3.54
N SER A 199 19.48 2.21 4.88
CA SER A 199 20.20 3.18 5.75
C SER A 199 20.09 4.64 5.32
N ALA A 200 18.94 5.02 4.74
CA ALA A 200 18.73 6.36 4.20
C ALA A 200 18.66 7.47 5.28
N ILE A 201 18.40 7.08 6.53
CA ILE A 201 18.26 7.98 7.68
C ILE A 201 19.09 7.52 8.88
N SER A 202 19.57 8.48 9.65
CA SER A 202 20.34 8.23 10.86
C SER A 202 20.08 9.32 11.91
N PHE A 203 20.64 9.19 13.12
CA PHE A 203 20.72 10.33 14.03
C PHE A 203 21.73 11.34 13.52
N VAL A 204 21.31 12.60 13.43
CA VAL A 204 22.14 13.74 13.04
C VAL A 204 22.19 14.77 14.15
N LYS A 205 23.25 15.56 14.18
CA LYS A 205 23.57 16.48 15.27
C LYS A 205 23.84 15.72 16.59
N ARG A 206 23.83 16.41 17.73
CA ARG A 206 24.07 15.80 19.05
C ARG A 206 23.45 16.63 20.17
N GLY A 207 23.36 16.05 21.38
CA GLY A 207 22.75 16.69 22.53
C GLY A 207 21.29 17.03 22.31
N HIS A 208 20.88 18.20 22.75
CA HIS A 208 19.49 18.69 22.62
C HIS A 208 19.03 18.80 21.16
N ASP A 209 19.94 19.11 20.24
CA ASP A 209 19.63 19.28 18.81
C ASP A 209 19.57 17.96 18.04
N THR A 210 19.78 16.83 18.70
CA THR A 210 19.68 15.51 18.04
C THR A 210 18.32 15.33 17.37
N LYS A 211 18.35 14.98 16.10
CA LYS A 211 17.15 14.60 15.33
C LYS A 211 17.46 13.47 14.38
N VAL A 212 16.44 12.86 13.81
CA VAL A 212 16.57 11.94 12.67
C VAL A 212 16.73 12.76 11.40
N GLY A 213 17.61 12.34 10.52
CA GLY A 213 17.85 13.05 9.26
C GLY A 213 18.62 12.21 8.27
N THR A 214 18.83 12.77 7.09
CA THR A 214 19.66 12.21 6.03
C THR A 214 21.11 12.67 6.17
N SER A 215 22.01 11.96 5.50
CA SER A 215 23.42 12.36 5.43
C SER A 215 23.54 13.77 4.76
N PHE A 216 24.32 14.63 5.43
CA PHE A 216 24.58 16.01 4.97
C PHE A 216 23.33 16.90 4.81
N GLY A 217 22.19 16.54 5.42
CA GLY A 217 20.96 17.34 5.34
C GLY A 217 20.31 17.38 3.96
N LYS A 218 20.62 16.44 3.08
CA LYS A 218 19.97 16.30 1.76
C LYS A 218 18.49 15.96 1.92
N LEU A 219 17.67 16.26 0.93
CA LEU A 219 16.30 15.76 0.88
C LEU A 219 16.31 14.23 0.76
N HIS A 220 15.28 13.56 1.27
CA HIS A 220 15.16 12.11 1.14
C HIS A 220 15.07 11.68 -0.32
N VAL A 221 14.43 12.50 -1.17
CA VAL A 221 14.32 12.26 -2.61
C VAL A 221 15.68 12.32 -3.31
N ASP A 222 16.64 13.06 -2.77
CA ASP A 222 18.00 13.19 -3.30
C ASP A 222 18.98 12.14 -2.70
N GLY A 223 18.49 11.29 -1.82
CA GLY A 223 19.25 10.22 -1.17
C GLY A 223 18.78 8.82 -1.61
N ASP A 224 19.05 7.80 -0.79
CA ASP A 224 18.66 6.41 -1.07
C ASP A 224 17.26 6.04 -0.58
N CYS A 225 16.46 7.00 -0.10
CA CYS A 225 15.11 6.77 0.39
C CYS A 225 14.18 6.31 -0.74
N ARG A 226 13.52 5.16 -0.60
CA ARG A 226 12.57 4.60 -1.57
C ARG A 226 11.12 5.01 -1.32
N PHE A 227 10.86 5.84 -0.32
CA PHE A 227 9.50 6.22 0.12
C PHE A 227 8.57 5.03 0.38
N CYS A 228 9.10 3.96 0.92
CA CYS A 228 8.35 2.76 1.31
C CYS A 228 7.45 2.97 2.53
N MET A 229 7.59 4.08 3.24
CA MET A 229 6.86 4.48 4.46
C MET A 229 7.06 3.56 5.67
N HIS A 230 8.00 2.62 5.64
CA HIS A 230 8.23 1.75 6.78
C HIS A 230 8.64 2.51 8.05
N CYS A 231 9.43 3.59 7.91
CA CYS A 231 9.76 4.50 9.01
C CYS A 231 8.53 5.18 9.63
N VAL A 232 7.50 5.46 8.83
CA VAL A 232 6.22 6.00 9.30
C VAL A 232 5.45 4.94 10.08
N ASP A 233 5.37 3.71 9.55
CA ASP A 233 4.62 2.59 10.14
C ASP A 233 5.17 2.17 11.53
N VAL A 234 6.48 2.33 11.75
CA VAL A 234 7.12 1.97 13.03
C VAL A 234 7.21 3.14 14.03
N CYS A 235 6.85 4.36 13.60
CA CYS A 235 6.95 5.54 14.46
C CYS A 235 5.90 5.49 15.58
N PRO A 236 6.29 5.53 16.87
CA PRO A 236 5.33 5.43 17.96
C PRO A 236 4.59 6.74 18.24
N THR A 237 4.91 7.80 17.50
CA THR A 237 4.32 9.14 17.63
C THR A 237 3.94 9.71 16.27
N GLY A 238 3.48 10.95 16.21
CA GLY A 238 3.16 11.65 14.96
C GLY A 238 4.33 12.36 14.29
N ALA A 239 5.58 11.99 14.63
CA ALA A 239 6.77 12.67 14.09
C ALA A 239 6.95 12.46 12.58
N LEU A 240 6.56 11.30 12.07
CA LEU A 240 6.59 10.94 10.65
C LEU A 240 5.18 10.62 10.18
N THR A 241 4.74 11.23 9.10
CA THR A 241 3.38 11.04 8.56
C THR A 241 3.41 11.01 7.04
N VAL A 242 2.53 10.22 6.43
CA VAL A 242 2.30 10.29 4.98
C VAL A 242 1.68 11.66 4.68
N ARG A 243 2.18 12.33 3.65
CA ARG A 243 1.62 13.62 3.21
C ARG A 243 0.14 13.43 2.87
N GLY A 244 -0.69 14.37 3.30
CA GLY A 244 -2.13 14.27 3.13
C GLY A 244 -2.86 13.58 4.28
N SER A 245 -2.25 12.64 5.01
CA SER A 245 -2.91 11.97 6.15
C SER A 245 -3.32 12.94 7.28
N LYS A 246 -2.67 14.10 7.36
CA LYS A 246 -3.03 15.17 8.31
C LYS A 246 -4.36 15.85 8.02
N TRP A 247 -4.82 15.78 6.77
CA TRP A 247 -6.02 16.45 6.29
C TRP A 247 -7.26 15.59 6.42
N TYR A 248 -7.04 14.28 6.55
CA TYR A 248 -8.09 13.31 6.64
C TYR A 248 -8.26 12.95 8.12
N GLU A 249 -9.47 13.01 8.57
CA GLU A 249 -9.86 12.37 9.84
C GLU A 249 -9.63 10.86 9.73
N ASN A 250 -9.92 10.10 10.80
CA ASN A 250 -9.86 8.65 10.74
C ASN A 250 -10.69 8.10 9.57
N PRO A 251 -10.23 7.03 8.93
CA PRO A 251 -11.02 6.36 7.91
C PRO A 251 -12.34 5.86 8.51
N ASP A 252 -13.39 5.82 7.69
CA ASP A 252 -14.66 5.22 8.08
C ASP A 252 -14.55 3.68 8.02
N ILE A 253 -13.77 3.19 7.04
CA ILE A 253 -13.60 1.75 6.79
C ILE A 253 -12.13 1.48 6.46
N GLU A 254 -11.57 0.44 7.08
CA GLU A 254 -10.29 -0.17 6.74
C GLU A 254 -10.54 -1.51 6.04
N THR A 255 -10.13 -1.67 4.79
CA THR A 255 -10.38 -2.87 3.99
C THR A 255 -9.06 -3.58 3.65
N PRO A 256 -8.79 -4.77 4.21
CA PRO A 256 -7.67 -5.60 3.77
C PRO A 256 -7.86 -6.06 2.32
N THR A 257 -6.83 -5.90 1.49
CA THR A 257 -6.86 -6.26 0.07
C THR A 257 -5.44 -6.56 -0.45
N THR A 258 -5.36 -6.99 -1.71
CA THR A 258 -4.09 -7.19 -2.43
C THR A 258 -3.87 -6.07 -3.43
N CYS A 259 -2.68 -5.46 -3.39
CA CYS A 259 -2.26 -4.48 -4.39
C CYS A 259 -1.95 -5.19 -5.71
N ILE A 260 -2.55 -4.72 -6.81
CA ILE A 260 -2.33 -5.27 -8.15
C ILE A 260 -1.54 -4.34 -9.08
N LEU A 261 -0.87 -3.32 -8.54
CA LEU A 261 -0.03 -2.41 -9.32
C LEU A 261 1.25 -3.06 -9.88
N CYS A 262 1.54 -4.28 -9.48
CA CYS A 262 2.56 -5.16 -10.05
C CYS A 262 2.34 -6.60 -9.54
N GLU A 263 3.12 -7.55 -10.06
CA GLU A 263 2.97 -8.98 -9.75
C GLU A 263 3.38 -9.40 -8.33
N ARG A 264 3.95 -8.50 -7.54
CA ARG A 264 4.33 -8.81 -6.16
C ARG A 264 3.12 -9.12 -5.26
N GLY A 265 1.97 -8.51 -5.52
CA GLY A 265 0.74 -8.74 -4.77
C GLY A 265 0.89 -8.44 -3.27
N CYS A 266 1.28 -7.21 -2.92
CA CYS A 266 1.44 -6.81 -1.52
C CYS A 266 0.11 -6.78 -0.79
N ASP A 267 0.09 -7.32 0.44
CA ASP A 267 -1.08 -7.23 1.32
C ASP A 267 -1.17 -5.81 1.89
N LEU A 268 -2.22 -5.08 1.56
CA LEU A 268 -2.49 -3.71 2.01
C LEU A 268 -3.84 -3.64 2.71
N VAL A 269 -3.97 -2.65 3.57
CA VAL A 269 -5.27 -2.16 4.07
C VAL A 269 -5.53 -0.84 3.40
N ILE A 270 -6.68 -0.72 2.73
CA ILE A 270 -7.12 0.52 2.10
C ILE A 270 -8.02 1.28 3.08
N ASP A 271 -7.62 2.50 3.36
CA ASP A 271 -8.39 3.45 4.16
C ASP A 271 -9.38 4.19 3.27
N THR A 272 -10.66 4.14 3.60
CA THR A 272 -11.70 4.85 2.87
C THR A 272 -12.54 5.75 3.78
N LYS A 273 -12.95 6.88 3.22
CA LYS A 273 -13.89 7.82 3.84
C LYS A 273 -14.74 8.46 2.76
N TRP A 274 -16.05 8.57 3.01
CA TRP A 274 -17.01 9.08 2.01
C TRP A 274 -16.89 8.40 0.64
N ASP A 275 -16.74 7.09 0.63
CA ASP A 275 -16.53 6.26 -0.56
C ASP A 275 -15.26 6.60 -1.39
N LYS A 276 -14.29 7.33 -0.81
CA LYS A 276 -13.03 7.68 -1.47
C LYS A 276 -11.85 6.99 -0.79
N VAL A 277 -10.85 6.66 -1.58
CA VAL A 277 -9.56 6.14 -1.08
C VAL A 277 -8.79 7.28 -0.43
N MET A 278 -8.49 7.15 0.86
CA MET A 278 -7.75 8.15 1.65
C MET A 278 -6.28 7.80 1.77
N GLY A 279 -5.94 6.53 1.72
CA GLY A 279 -4.59 6.03 1.87
C GLY A 279 -4.53 4.51 1.83
N ALA A 280 -3.33 4.00 2.03
CA ALA A 280 -3.10 2.59 2.22
C ALA A 280 -1.96 2.37 3.22
N HIS A 281 -2.08 1.34 4.05
CA HIS A 281 -1.04 0.96 5.00
C HIS A 281 -0.86 -0.57 5.04
N PRO A 282 0.26 -1.10 5.57
CA PRO A 282 0.42 -2.54 5.79
C PRO A 282 -0.64 -3.08 6.73
N VAL A 283 -0.97 -4.36 6.61
CA VAL A 283 -1.69 -5.07 7.66
C VAL A 283 -0.90 -4.91 8.97
N ARG A 284 -1.55 -4.43 10.03
CA ARG A 284 -0.90 -4.07 11.31
C ARG A 284 -0.39 -5.27 12.12
N ASP A 285 -0.39 -6.47 11.55
CA ASP A 285 0.24 -7.63 12.17
C ASP A 285 1.77 -7.49 12.14
N MET A 286 2.36 -7.35 13.32
CA MET A 286 3.81 -7.17 13.48
C MET A 286 4.65 -8.33 12.94
N THR A 287 4.07 -9.51 12.72
CA THR A 287 4.76 -10.67 12.13
C THR A 287 4.96 -10.55 10.62
N VAL A 288 4.16 -9.72 9.95
CA VAL A 288 4.17 -9.51 8.49
C VAL A 288 5.04 -8.32 8.07
N SER A 289 5.53 -7.50 9.00
CA SER A 289 6.12 -6.18 8.75
C SER A 289 7.52 -6.18 8.09
N LYS A 290 8.14 -7.34 7.86
CA LYS A 290 9.42 -7.44 7.13
C LYS A 290 9.28 -7.25 5.60
N ARG A 291 8.07 -7.00 5.09
CA ARG A 291 7.84 -6.83 3.66
C ARG A 291 8.06 -5.38 3.25
N GLU A 292 8.90 -5.20 2.27
CA GLU A 292 9.10 -3.91 1.62
C GLU A 292 7.87 -3.56 0.77
N TYR A 293 7.26 -2.42 1.05
CA TYR A 293 6.20 -1.83 0.23
C TYR A 293 6.81 -0.75 -0.67
N CYS A 294 6.21 -0.52 -1.84
CA CYS A 294 6.67 0.55 -2.72
C CYS A 294 5.81 1.81 -2.57
N VAL A 295 6.37 2.93 -3.00
CA VAL A 295 5.70 4.23 -2.99
C VAL A 295 4.37 4.22 -3.77
N LYS A 296 4.27 3.46 -4.86
CA LYS A 296 3.05 3.38 -5.69
C LYS A 296 1.85 2.92 -4.88
N GLY A 297 1.94 1.74 -4.26
CA GLY A 297 0.85 1.20 -3.43
C GLY A 297 0.64 1.94 -2.11
N ARG A 298 1.66 2.62 -1.59
CA ARG A 298 1.58 3.33 -0.30
C ARG A 298 1.07 4.76 -0.41
N CYS A 299 1.43 5.46 -1.47
CA CYS A 299 1.24 6.92 -1.51
C CYS A 299 0.43 7.41 -2.72
N CYS A 300 0.40 6.65 -3.82
CA CYS A 300 -0.18 7.15 -5.06
C CYS A 300 -1.68 6.85 -5.21
N LEU A 301 -2.23 5.88 -4.48
CA LEU A 301 -3.61 5.41 -4.68
C LEU A 301 -4.68 6.50 -4.53
N PRO A 302 -4.63 7.41 -3.53
CA PRO A 302 -5.65 8.45 -3.38
C PRO A 302 -5.72 9.39 -4.59
N ALA A 303 -4.58 9.85 -5.09
CA ALA A 303 -4.53 10.75 -6.25
C ALA A 303 -4.93 10.01 -7.53
N LEU A 304 -4.46 8.76 -7.69
CA LEU A 304 -4.74 7.95 -8.86
C LEU A 304 -6.22 7.54 -8.96
N PHE A 305 -6.86 7.15 -7.87
CA PHE A 305 -8.20 6.58 -7.92
C PHE A 305 -9.34 7.57 -7.67
N ASN A 306 -9.07 8.67 -6.96
CA ASN A 306 -10.07 9.71 -6.76
C ASN A 306 -10.00 10.85 -7.80
N SER A 307 -9.19 10.71 -8.85
CA SER A 307 -9.06 11.75 -9.87
C SER A 307 -10.43 12.10 -10.48
N PRO A 308 -10.73 13.39 -10.65
CA PRO A 308 -11.96 13.84 -11.32
C PRO A 308 -12.03 13.46 -12.79
N ASP A 309 -10.86 13.19 -13.41
CA ASP A 309 -10.71 12.88 -14.83
C ASP A 309 -11.07 11.43 -15.18
N ARG A 310 -11.43 10.62 -14.17
CA ARG A 310 -11.89 9.25 -14.38
C ARG A 310 -13.13 9.18 -15.28
N LEU A 311 -13.14 8.21 -16.18
CA LEU A 311 -14.33 7.87 -16.98
C LEU A 311 -15.46 7.41 -16.05
N LYS A 312 -16.67 7.92 -16.28
CA LYS A 312 -17.83 7.71 -15.40
C LYS A 312 -19.01 7.05 -16.09
N TYR A 313 -19.18 7.30 -17.38
CA TYR A 313 -20.32 6.85 -18.18
C TYR A 313 -19.85 6.29 -19.50
N PRO A 314 -20.51 5.25 -20.05
CA PRO A 314 -20.23 4.77 -21.39
C PRO A 314 -20.48 5.88 -22.42
N ALA A 315 -19.68 5.89 -23.47
CA ALA A 315 -19.85 6.78 -24.60
C ALA A 315 -19.71 6.02 -25.92
N ILE A 316 -20.54 6.31 -26.88
CA ILE A 316 -20.53 5.71 -28.21
C ILE A 316 -20.45 6.78 -29.28
N ARG A 317 -19.91 6.42 -30.45
CA ARG A 317 -19.87 7.32 -31.60
C ARG A 317 -21.21 7.29 -32.33
N HIS A 318 -21.84 8.45 -32.42
CA HIS A 318 -23.08 8.63 -33.21
C HIS A 318 -22.78 8.82 -34.70
N ASP A 319 -23.79 8.69 -35.55
CA ASP A 319 -23.67 8.80 -37.02
C ASP A 319 -23.13 10.16 -37.48
N ASP A 320 -23.30 11.21 -36.69
CA ASP A 320 -22.73 12.55 -36.95
C ASP A 320 -21.24 12.65 -36.63
N GLY A 321 -20.62 11.55 -36.19
CA GLY A 321 -19.20 11.47 -35.82
C GLY A 321 -18.86 11.93 -34.40
N LYS A 322 -19.82 12.35 -33.57
CA LYS A 322 -19.59 12.79 -32.20
C LYS A 322 -19.68 11.65 -31.21
N MET A 323 -18.89 11.72 -30.16
CA MET A 323 -19.04 10.83 -29.01
C MET A 323 -20.15 11.36 -28.09
N ILE A 324 -21.13 10.52 -27.79
CA ILE A 324 -22.24 10.81 -26.88
C ILE A 324 -22.29 9.84 -25.73
N TYR A 325 -22.59 10.35 -24.53
CA TYR A 325 -22.81 9.49 -23.35
C TYR A 325 -24.12 8.71 -23.51
N THR A 326 -24.12 7.47 -23.05
CA THR A 326 -25.26 6.56 -23.10
C THR A 326 -25.35 5.69 -21.84
N ASP A 327 -26.38 4.87 -21.73
CA ASP A 327 -26.49 3.80 -20.75
C ASP A 327 -25.74 2.54 -21.20
N TRP A 328 -25.63 1.57 -20.29
CA TRP A 328 -24.91 0.32 -20.55
C TRP A 328 -25.58 -0.55 -21.60
N ASP A 329 -26.91 -0.64 -21.61
CA ASP A 329 -27.65 -1.49 -22.57
C ASP A 329 -27.39 -1.03 -24.00
N ASN A 330 -27.50 0.27 -24.24
CA ASN A 330 -27.21 0.86 -25.56
C ASN A 330 -25.73 0.72 -25.92
N ALA A 331 -24.81 0.92 -24.98
CA ALA A 331 -23.38 0.77 -25.25
C ALA A 331 -23.00 -0.68 -25.58
N ILE A 332 -23.50 -1.66 -24.84
CA ILE A 332 -23.26 -3.09 -25.10
C ILE A 332 -23.82 -3.51 -26.44
N ASN A 333 -25.06 -3.12 -26.77
CA ASN A 333 -25.67 -3.42 -28.05
C ASN A 333 -24.88 -2.80 -29.23
N HIS A 334 -24.50 -1.53 -29.11
CA HIS A 334 -23.68 -0.84 -30.12
C HIS A 334 -22.32 -1.54 -30.35
N VAL A 335 -21.63 -1.91 -29.28
CA VAL A 335 -20.34 -2.62 -29.35
C VAL A 335 -20.53 -4.01 -29.97
N SER A 336 -21.57 -4.74 -29.58
CA SER A 336 -21.87 -6.08 -30.12
C SER A 336 -22.20 -6.03 -31.60
N ASP A 337 -22.99 -5.03 -32.03
CA ASP A 337 -23.30 -4.81 -33.44
C ASP A 337 -22.05 -4.54 -34.28
N ILE A 338 -21.11 -3.75 -33.76
CA ILE A 338 -19.84 -3.49 -34.42
C ILE A 338 -19.00 -4.77 -34.53
N ILE A 339 -18.83 -5.50 -33.43
CA ILE A 339 -18.05 -6.76 -33.39
C ILE A 339 -18.61 -7.74 -34.41
N SER A 340 -19.94 -7.85 -34.55
CA SER A 340 -20.62 -8.78 -35.46
C SER A 340 -20.36 -8.52 -36.95
N ARG A 341 -19.82 -7.35 -37.30
CA ARG A 341 -19.47 -6.98 -38.69
C ARG A 341 -18.16 -7.55 -39.18
N TYR A 342 -17.31 -8.00 -38.24
CA TYR A 342 -15.96 -8.48 -38.50
C TYR A 342 -15.85 -9.99 -38.34
N LYS A 343 -14.94 -10.61 -39.09
CA LYS A 343 -14.55 -11.99 -38.84
C LYS A 343 -13.65 -12.07 -37.64
N SER A 344 -13.66 -13.19 -36.95
CA SER A 344 -12.81 -13.39 -35.75
C SER A 344 -11.30 -13.18 -36.02
N SER A 345 -10.84 -13.47 -37.26
CA SER A 345 -9.47 -13.21 -37.71
C SER A 345 -9.13 -11.73 -37.89
N GLU A 346 -10.14 -10.85 -38.03
CA GLU A 346 -9.98 -9.41 -38.21
C GLU A 346 -10.06 -8.62 -36.90
N ILE A 347 -10.24 -9.31 -35.76
CA ILE A 347 -10.40 -8.72 -34.44
C ILE A 347 -9.15 -9.03 -33.61
N ALA A 348 -8.67 -8.01 -32.89
CA ALA A 348 -7.62 -8.19 -31.90
C ALA A 348 -7.97 -7.48 -30.57
N ILE A 349 -7.43 -8.00 -29.47
CA ILE A 349 -7.54 -7.42 -28.14
C ILE A 349 -6.16 -6.99 -27.66
N LEU A 350 -6.05 -5.77 -27.21
CA LEU A 350 -4.87 -5.29 -26.47
C LEU A 350 -5.21 -5.13 -24.99
N SER A 351 -4.39 -5.69 -24.12
CA SER A 351 -4.63 -5.65 -22.67
C SER A 351 -3.32 -5.53 -21.88
N SER A 352 -3.44 -5.39 -20.58
CA SER A 352 -2.31 -5.43 -19.63
C SER A 352 -2.58 -6.45 -18.52
N ARG A 353 -1.58 -6.71 -17.68
CA ARG A 353 -1.76 -7.59 -16.53
C ARG A 353 -2.12 -6.86 -15.22
N HIS A 354 -2.36 -5.58 -15.24
CA HIS A 354 -2.83 -4.83 -14.06
C HIS A 354 -4.29 -5.15 -13.69
N LEU A 355 -4.83 -6.23 -14.23
CA LEU A 355 -6.18 -6.73 -14.03
C LEU A 355 -6.25 -7.79 -12.94
N THR A 356 -7.46 -8.05 -12.44
CA THR A 356 -7.75 -9.24 -11.64
C THR A 356 -7.70 -10.50 -12.52
N ASP A 357 -7.51 -11.65 -11.89
CA ASP A 357 -7.50 -12.94 -12.60
C ASP A 357 -8.82 -13.17 -13.36
N GLU A 358 -9.94 -12.73 -12.79
CA GLU A 358 -11.27 -12.83 -13.40
C GLU A 358 -11.38 -12.01 -14.68
N SER A 359 -10.85 -10.78 -14.68
CA SER A 359 -10.84 -9.92 -15.86
C SER A 359 -9.93 -10.48 -16.95
N ILE A 360 -8.75 -10.97 -16.58
CA ILE A 360 -7.81 -11.64 -17.50
C ILE A 360 -8.47 -12.86 -18.12
N TYR A 361 -9.14 -13.69 -17.31
CA TYR A 361 -9.80 -14.90 -17.79
C TYR A 361 -10.93 -14.56 -18.78
N ALA A 362 -11.79 -13.59 -18.43
CA ALA A 362 -12.90 -13.17 -19.28
C ALA A 362 -12.41 -12.68 -20.65
N LEU A 363 -11.37 -11.84 -20.68
CA LEU A 363 -10.79 -11.33 -21.93
C LEU A 363 -10.16 -12.44 -22.78
N ASN A 364 -9.45 -13.39 -22.17
CA ASN A 364 -8.87 -14.53 -22.90
C ASN A 364 -9.95 -15.44 -23.49
N GLU A 365 -11.02 -15.73 -22.74
CA GLU A 365 -12.12 -16.55 -23.24
C GLU A 365 -12.90 -15.82 -24.34
N PHE A 366 -13.08 -14.51 -24.21
CA PHE A 366 -13.65 -13.69 -25.26
C PHE A 366 -12.78 -13.69 -26.52
N ALA A 367 -11.46 -13.53 -26.37
CA ALA A 367 -10.52 -13.59 -27.49
C ALA A 367 -10.54 -14.95 -28.19
N ARG A 368 -10.63 -16.04 -27.42
CA ARG A 368 -10.69 -17.41 -27.98
C ARG A 368 -11.89 -17.60 -28.91
N ILE A 369 -13.03 -17.01 -28.58
CA ILE A 369 -14.27 -17.21 -29.32
C ILE A 369 -14.46 -16.18 -30.45
N TYR A 370 -14.15 -14.93 -30.20
CA TYR A 370 -14.48 -13.81 -31.09
C TYR A 370 -13.28 -13.21 -31.82
N ALA A 371 -12.04 -13.58 -31.45
CA ALA A 371 -10.83 -13.00 -32.02
C ALA A 371 -9.75 -14.06 -32.36
N GLU A 372 -10.12 -15.32 -32.57
CA GLU A 372 -9.16 -16.42 -32.85
C GLU A 372 -7.93 -16.43 -31.93
N SER A 373 -8.13 -16.09 -30.65
CA SER A 373 -7.06 -15.92 -29.65
C SER A 373 -6.06 -14.80 -29.99
N ASN A 374 -6.45 -13.80 -30.76
CA ASN A 374 -5.63 -12.61 -31.03
C ASN A 374 -5.72 -11.64 -29.84
N ILE A 375 -5.19 -12.06 -28.70
CA ILE A 375 -5.00 -11.22 -27.53
C ILE A 375 -3.51 -10.95 -27.34
N PHE A 376 -3.16 -9.68 -27.17
CA PHE A 376 -1.81 -9.20 -26.98
C PHE A 376 -1.73 -8.40 -25.69
N TYR A 377 -0.56 -8.41 -25.05
CA TYR A 377 -0.34 -7.69 -23.82
C TYR A 377 0.69 -6.58 -24.03
N ILE A 378 0.47 -5.46 -23.35
CA ILE A 378 1.39 -4.33 -23.37
C ILE A 378 2.15 -4.31 -22.05
N ALA A 379 3.48 -4.22 -22.15
CA ALA A 379 4.36 -3.94 -21.05
C ALA A 379 5.45 -2.97 -21.54
N ASP A 380 5.63 -1.86 -20.82
CA ASP A 380 6.67 -0.85 -21.07
C ASP A 380 6.78 -0.41 -22.54
N ASP A 381 5.62 -0.07 -23.17
CA ASP A 381 5.45 0.36 -24.57
C ASP A 381 5.77 -0.72 -25.65
N GLU A 382 5.92 -1.96 -25.26
CA GLU A 382 6.10 -3.08 -26.21
C GLU A 382 4.89 -4.02 -26.21
N ILE A 383 4.56 -4.56 -27.39
CA ILE A 383 3.57 -5.63 -27.53
C ILE A 383 4.24 -6.96 -27.24
N ILE A 384 3.70 -7.67 -26.25
CA ILE A 384 4.15 -9.01 -25.91
C ILE A 384 3.14 -10.03 -26.41
N PHE A 385 3.61 -10.99 -27.15
CA PHE A 385 2.82 -12.11 -27.63
C PHE A 385 2.79 -13.22 -26.59
N PRO A 386 1.62 -13.69 -26.15
CA PRO A 386 1.54 -14.86 -25.28
C PRO A 386 1.97 -16.15 -25.96
N ASN A 387 2.05 -16.15 -27.31
CA ASN A 387 2.46 -17.28 -28.11
C ASN A 387 3.60 -16.86 -29.07
N ILE A 388 4.77 -17.46 -28.94
CA ILE A 388 6.01 -17.11 -29.65
C ILE A 388 5.91 -17.30 -31.19
N GLU A 389 4.88 -18.03 -31.66
CA GLU A 389 4.71 -18.34 -33.09
C GLU A 389 4.00 -17.24 -33.90
N LYS A 390 3.44 -16.20 -33.27
CA LYS A 390 2.76 -15.09 -33.96
C LYS A 390 3.76 -13.99 -34.35
N SER A 391 3.80 -13.65 -35.62
CA SER A 391 4.64 -12.58 -36.18
C SER A 391 3.86 -11.26 -36.30
N ASP A 392 4.58 -10.13 -36.43
CA ASP A 392 3.98 -8.79 -36.65
C ASP A 392 3.08 -8.71 -37.90
N GLU A 393 3.09 -9.72 -38.76
CA GLU A 393 2.25 -9.78 -39.98
C GLU A 393 0.76 -9.86 -39.65
N ILE A 394 0.38 -10.43 -38.51
CA ILE A 394 -1.03 -10.53 -38.08
C ILE A 394 -1.69 -9.16 -37.95
N PHE A 395 -0.93 -8.11 -37.58
CA PHE A 395 -1.47 -6.77 -37.37
C PHE A 395 -1.99 -6.13 -38.66
N LYS A 396 -1.58 -6.61 -39.84
CA LYS A 396 -2.00 -6.08 -41.14
C LYS A 396 -3.46 -6.40 -41.46
N ASP A 397 -3.98 -7.52 -40.94
CA ASP A 397 -5.33 -8.00 -41.25
C ASP A 397 -6.37 -7.54 -40.19
N ILE A 398 -5.91 -6.95 -39.08
CA ILE A 398 -6.79 -6.50 -38.01
C ILE A 398 -7.52 -5.22 -38.42
N LYS A 399 -8.83 -5.26 -38.37
CA LYS A 399 -9.74 -4.13 -38.67
C LYS A 399 -10.42 -3.57 -37.43
N LEU A 400 -10.69 -4.42 -36.44
CA LEU A 400 -11.27 -4.03 -35.15
C LEU A 400 -10.27 -4.29 -34.01
N LEU A 401 -9.97 -3.24 -33.25
CA LEU A 401 -9.13 -3.33 -32.09
C LEU A 401 -9.94 -3.07 -30.81
N TYR A 402 -9.98 -4.05 -29.92
CA TYR A 402 -10.53 -3.88 -28.58
C TYR A 402 -9.40 -3.64 -27.59
N VAL A 403 -9.35 -2.44 -27.04
CA VAL A 403 -8.33 -1.97 -26.12
C VAL A 403 -8.87 -2.02 -24.71
N ALA A 404 -8.44 -3.00 -23.92
CA ALA A 404 -8.79 -3.15 -22.52
C ALA A 404 -7.56 -2.80 -21.67
N GLU A 405 -7.56 -1.64 -21.02
CA GLU A 405 -6.47 -1.11 -20.21
C GLU A 405 -5.18 -0.78 -20.96
N ALA A 406 -5.26 -0.15 -22.06
CA ALA A 406 -4.08 0.12 -22.84
C ALA A 406 -3.90 1.61 -23.13
N ASN A 407 -3.87 2.43 -22.06
CA ASN A 407 -3.53 3.84 -22.23
C ASN A 407 -2.08 4.10 -22.64
N SER A 408 -1.22 3.09 -22.50
CA SER A 408 0.13 3.07 -23.06
C SER A 408 0.15 2.68 -24.54
N VAL A 409 -0.98 2.53 -25.19
CA VAL A 409 -0.96 2.32 -26.64
C VAL A 409 -0.49 3.61 -27.30
N SER A 410 0.81 3.67 -27.52
CA SER A 410 1.44 4.76 -28.25
C SER A 410 0.94 4.78 -29.71
N ASP A 411 0.99 5.94 -30.33
CA ASP A 411 0.70 6.07 -31.77
C ASP A 411 1.54 5.11 -32.62
N GLU A 412 2.73 4.74 -32.15
CA GLU A 412 3.62 3.78 -32.82
C GLU A 412 3.04 2.36 -32.81
N ILE A 413 2.43 1.95 -31.69
CA ILE A 413 1.73 0.66 -31.60
C ILE A 413 0.52 0.65 -32.54
N ILE A 414 -0.28 1.71 -32.53
CA ILE A 414 -1.46 1.80 -33.42
C ILE A 414 -1.08 1.79 -34.91
N LYS A 415 0.02 2.40 -35.29
CA LYS A 415 0.53 2.37 -36.68
C LYS A 415 0.85 0.97 -37.20
N LYS A 416 1.10 -0.01 -36.32
CA LYS A 416 1.29 -1.42 -36.75
C LYS A 416 0.00 -2.02 -37.31
N PHE A 417 -1.18 -1.55 -36.90
CA PHE A 417 -2.49 -1.99 -37.36
C PHE A 417 -2.93 -1.20 -38.61
N THR A 418 -2.37 -1.52 -39.74
CA THR A 418 -2.52 -0.74 -40.99
C THR A 418 -3.93 -0.75 -41.55
N SER A 419 -4.71 -1.82 -41.35
CA SER A 419 -6.09 -1.99 -41.86
C SER A 419 -7.17 -1.60 -40.84
N LEU A 420 -6.80 -0.96 -39.74
CA LEU A 420 -7.70 -0.66 -38.63
C LEU A 420 -8.83 0.30 -39.05
N GLU A 421 -10.07 -0.13 -38.81
CA GLU A 421 -11.29 0.62 -39.10
C GLU A 421 -11.94 1.16 -37.83
N ASN A 422 -12.09 0.30 -36.80
CA ASN A 422 -12.75 0.64 -35.55
C ASN A 422 -11.89 0.28 -34.32
N ILE A 423 -12.08 1.08 -33.23
CA ILE A 423 -11.45 0.88 -31.93
C ILE A 423 -12.51 0.96 -30.84
N ILE A 424 -12.53 -0.03 -29.96
CA ILE A 424 -13.30 -0.02 -28.71
C ILE A 424 -12.32 0.19 -27.57
N ILE A 425 -12.58 1.15 -26.68
CA ILE A 425 -11.75 1.43 -25.51
C ILE A 425 -12.51 1.06 -24.26
N GLN A 426 -11.88 0.26 -23.40
CA GLN A 426 -12.35 -0.07 -22.07
C GLN A 426 -11.27 0.35 -21.09
N ASP A 427 -11.48 1.45 -20.35
CA ASP A 427 -10.42 2.00 -19.48
C ASP A 427 -10.96 2.86 -18.33
N ILE A 428 -10.04 3.28 -17.43
CA ILE A 428 -10.33 4.13 -16.26
C ILE A 428 -10.25 5.62 -16.57
N TYR A 429 -9.43 5.99 -17.57
CA TYR A 429 -9.19 7.37 -17.98
C TYR A 429 -9.37 7.58 -19.47
N PRO A 430 -9.65 8.80 -19.92
CA PRO A 430 -9.53 9.13 -21.33
C PRO A 430 -8.08 8.92 -21.79
N SER A 431 -7.88 8.24 -22.90
CA SER A 431 -6.57 8.09 -23.52
C SER A 431 -6.41 9.09 -24.68
N PRO A 432 -5.18 9.43 -25.10
CA PRO A 432 -4.96 10.16 -26.35
C PRO A 432 -5.67 9.51 -27.54
N LEU A 433 -5.73 8.18 -27.53
CA LEU A 433 -6.44 7.38 -28.53
C LEU A 433 -7.95 7.70 -28.58
N SER A 434 -8.56 8.09 -27.44
CA SER A 434 -10.00 8.42 -27.37
C SER A 434 -10.43 9.55 -28.32
N THR A 435 -9.50 10.38 -28.78
CA THR A 435 -9.74 11.46 -29.73
C THR A 435 -9.74 11.01 -31.18
N SER A 436 -9.30 9.77 -31.47
CA SER A 436 -9.27 9.23 -32.81
C SER A 436 -10.69 9.06 -33.40
N ASN A 437 -10.86 9.39 -34.66
CA ASN A 437 -12.13 9.18 -35.38
C ASN A 437 -12.49 7.70 -35.58
N LYS A 438 -11.55 6.78 -35.35
CA LYS A 438 -11.76 5.33 -35.38
C LYS A 438 -12.35 4.78 -34.07
N VAL A 439 -12.34 5.54 -33.00
CA VAL A 439 -12.92 5.09 -31.72
C VAL A 439 -14.43 5.13 -31.82
N CYS A 440 -15.06 3.97 -31.70
CA CYS A 440 -16.51 3.80 -31.80
C CYS A 440 -17.19 3.70 -30.42
N ALA A 441 -16.49 3.28 -29.40
CA ALA A 441 -17.00 3.22 -28.02
C ALA A 441 -15.90 3.44 -26.99
N VAL A 442 -16.28 4.07 -25.86
CA VAL A 442 -15.44 4.24 -24.65
C VAL A 442 -16.24 3.74 -23.45
N LEU A 443 -15.73 2.72 -22.77
CA LEU A 443 -16.41 1.98 -21.71
C LEU A 443 -15.67 2.20 -20.39
N PRO A 444 -16.29 2.81 -19.36
CA PRO A 444 -15.66 3.12 -18.09
C PRO A 444 -15.54 1.87 -17.22
N VAL A 445 -14.35 1.64 -16.65
CA VAL A 445 -14.09 0.50 -15.76
C VAL A 445 -13.75 0.89 -14.35
N THR A 446 -13.95 -0.05 -13.43
CA THR A 446 -13.54 0.08 -12.04
C THR A 446 -12.03 -0.16 -11.87
N VAL A 447 -11.46 0.40 -10.80
CA VAL A 447 -10.12 0.05 -10.34
C VAL A 447 -10.19 -1.06 -9.29
N PHE A 448 -9.05 -1.65 -8.93
CA PHE A 448 -9.04 -2.81 -8.03
C PHE A 448 -9.61 -2.53 -6.62
N THR A 449 -9.60 -1.29 -6.17
CA THR A 449 -10.22 -0.91 -4.89
C THR A 449 -11.75 -0.80 -4.96
N GLU A 450 -12.33 -0.90 -6.14
CA GLU A 450 -13.77 -0.72 -6.40
C GLU A 450 -14.48 -2.02 -6.81
N MET A 451 -13.74 -3.14 -6.90
CA MET A 451 -14.30 -4.45 -7.27
C MET A 451 -13.75 -5.56 -6.38
N ASN A 452 -14.44 -6.71 -6.38
CA ASN A 452 -13.94 -7.95 -5.82
C ASN A 452 -13.30 -8.80 -6.91
N GLY A 453 -12.28 -9.58 -6.53
CA GLY A 453 -11.60 -10.48 -7.45
C GLY A 453 -10.46 -11.22 -6.76
N THR A 454 -9.57 -11.75 -7.56
CA THR A 454 -8.34 -12.39 -7.12
C THR A 454 -7.15 -11.92 -7.97
N LYS A 455 -5.95 -12.07 -7.42
CA LYS A 455 -4.69 -11.82 -8.12
C LYS A 455 -3.72 -12.95 -7.88
N THR A 456 -3.28 -13.59 -8.95
CA THR A 456 -2.16 -14.53 -8.92
C THR A 456 -0.85 -13.75 -8.90
N CYS A 457 -0.05 -13.95 -7.86
CA CYS A 457 1.19 -13.22 -7.60
C CYS A 457 2.41 -13.94 -8.21
N VAL A 458 3.56 -13.28 -8.21
CA VAL A 458 4.84 -13.82 -8.71
C VAL A 458 5.26 -15.14 -8.03
N ASP A 459 4.85 -15.35 -6.78
CA ASP A 459 5.08 -16.58 -6.01
C ASP A 459 4.01 -17.66 -6.25
N SER A 460 3.22 -17.50 -7.31
CA SER A 460 2.10 -18.38 -7.70
C SER A 460 0.96 -18.47 -6.67
N ARG A 461 0.96 -17.65 -5.63
CA ARG A 461 -0.15 -17.58 -4.70
C ARG A 461 -1.27 -16.71 -5.26
N ARG A 462 -2.47 -17.24 -5.23
CA ARG A 462 -3.68 -16.52 -5.57
C ARG A 462 -4.23 -15.82 -4.32
N LYS A 463 -4.35 -14.51 -4.37
CA LYS A 463 -4.75 -13.67 -3.24
C LYS A 463 -6.04 -12.93 -3.52
N PRO A 464 -6.88 -12.68 -2.50
CA PRO A 464 -8.12 -11.94 -2.67
C PRO A 464 -7.86 -10.45 -2.93
N VAL A 465 -8.62 -9.89 -3.84
CA VAL A 465 -8.78 -8.44 -4.06
C VAL A 465 -10.16 -8.06 -3.54
N ALA A 466 -10.22 -7.19 -2.55
CA ALA A 466 -11.45 -6.79 -1.89
C ALA A 466 -11.84 -5.35 -2.24
N LYS A 467 -13.13 -5.16 -2.51
CA LYS A 467 -13.72 -3.85 -2.77
C LYS A 467 -13.68 -2.99 -1.50
N ALA A 468 -13.09 -1.81 -1.59
CA ALA A 468 -12.96 -0.83 -0.52
C ALA A 468 -13.75 0.47 -0.76
N ALA A 469 -13.97 0.85 -2.03
CA ALA A 469 -14.63 2.09 -2.42
C ALA A 469 -15.73 1.84 -3.46
N LYS A 470 -16.60 2.82 -3.66
CA LYS A 470 -17.56 2.79 -4.77
C LYS A 470 -16.92 3.34 -6.05
N PRO A 471 -17.25 2.76 -7.22
CA PRO A 471 -16.80 3.30 -8.50
C PRO A 471 -17.45 4.68 -8.78
N PRO A 472 -16.79 5.53 -9.58
CA PRO A 472 -17.38 6.79 -10.01
C PRO A 472 -18.44 6.55 -11.09
N GLY A 473 -19.57 7.25 -11.00
CA GLY A 473 -20.65 7.15 -11.99
C GLY A 473 -21.19 5.73 -12.11
N ASN A 474 -21.23 5.23 -13.36
CA ASN A 474 -21.74 3.90 -13.70
C ASN A 474 -20.61 2.93 -14.13
N ALA A 475 -19.35 3.18 -13.75
CA ALA A 475 -18.26 2.27 -14.08
C ALA A 475 -18.49 0.88 -13.45
N ILE A 476 -18.23 -0.18 -14.22
CA ILE A 476 -18.38 -1.58 -13.81
C ILE A 476 -17.07 -2.36 -14.05
N PRO A 477 -16.89 -3.54 -13.43
CA PRO A 477 -15.67 -4.34 -13.58
C PRO A 477 -15.41 -4.78 -15.02
N ASP A 478 -14.14 -4.90 -15.39
CA ASP A 478 -13.70 -5.34 -16.74
C ASP A 478 -14.34 -6.66 -17.15
N TRP A 479 -14.34 -7.65 -16.25
CA TRP A 479 -14.93 -8.96 -16.50
C TRP A 479 -16.43 -8.87 -16.79
N GLU A 480 -17.14 -7.95 -16.14
CA GLU A 480 -18.59 -7.76 -16.30
C GLU A 480 -18.92 -7.16 -17.66
N ILE A 481 -18.15 -6.16 -18.12
CA ILE A 481 -18.28 -5.60 -19.47
C ILE A 481 -18.07 -6.69 -20.52
N THR A 482 -16.98 -7.45 -20.38
CA THR A 482 -16.62 -8.52 -21.32
C THR A 482 -17.70 -9.60 -21.40
N ILE A 483 -18.28 -10.00 -20.26
CA ILE A 483 -19.40 -10.95 -20.21
C ILE A 483 -20.64 -10.38 -20.90
N ASN A 484 -20.99 -9.13 -20.60
CA ASN A 484 -22.20 -8.51 -21.17
C ASN A 484 -22.12 -8.42 -22.69
N ILE A 485 -20.94 -8.03 -23.25
CA ILE A 485 -20.70 -8.03 -24.71
C ILE A 485 -20.79 -9.45 -25.27
N GLY A 486 -20.12 -10.43 -24.63
CA GLY A 486 -20.13 -11.82 -25.06
C GLY A 486 -21.53 -12.44 -25.07
N ASN A 487 -22.36 -12.12 -24.08
CA ASN A 487 -23.77 -12.57 -24.02
C ASN A 487 -24.63 -11.92 -25.09
N ALA A 488 -24.42 -10.63 -25.39
CA ALA A 488 -25.16 -9.92 -26.42
C ALA A 488 -24.86 -10.42 -27.87
N LEU A 489 -23.68 -11.04 -28.05
CA LEU A 489 -23.31 -11.69 -29.33
C LEU A 489 -23.95 -13.07 -29.54
N HIS A 490 -24.68 -13.60 -28.55
CA HIS A 490 -25.48 -14.83 -28.59
C HIS A 490 -24.72 -16.09 -29.04
N ASN A 491 -23.41 -16.18 -28.86
CA ASN A 491 -22.66 -17.38 -29.20
C ASN A 491 -22.77 -18.42 -28.09
N THR A 492 -23.24 -19.64 -28.44
CA THR A 492 -23.44 -20.75 -27.49
C THR A 492 -22.17 -21.31 -26.90
N ASP A 493 -20.99 -21.03 -27.50
CA ASP A 493 -19.70 -21.47 -27.03
C ASP A 493 -19.13 -20.55 -25.94
N PHE A 494 -19.70 -19.34 -25.78
CA PHE A 494 -19.35 -18.44 -24.71
C PHE A 494 -20.08 -18.84 -23.42
N LYS A 495 -19.39 -19.55 -22.53
CA LYS A 495 -19.98 -20.21 -21.35
C LYS A 495 -19.88 -19.40 -20.06
N ILE A 496 -19.18 -18.26 -20.08
CA ILE A 496 -19.02 -17.40 -18.92
C ILE A 496 -20.24 -16.50 -18.81
N LYS A 497 -21.00 -16.60 -17.71
CA LYS A 497 -22.25 -15.84 -17.54
C LYS A 497 -22.20 -14.86 -16.37
N ASP A 498 -21.35 -15.10 -15.38
CA ASP A 498 -21.24 -14.33 -14.16
C ASP A 498 -19.88 -14.54 -13.47
N PHE A 499 -19.63 -13.78 -12.41
CA PHE A 499 -18.42 -13.87 -11.61
C PHE A 499 -18.14 -15.29 -11.09
N ARG A 500 -19.17 -16.01 -10.66
CA ARG A 500 -19.04 -17.36 -10.12
C ARG A 500 -18.60 -18.36 -11.18
N SER A 501 -19.14 -18.24 -12.39
CA SER A 501 -18.73 -19.09 -13.52
C SER A 501 -17.27 -18.85 -13.89
N ILE A 502 -16.79 -17.60 -13.87
CA ILE A 502 -15.37 -17.30 -14.09
C ILE A 502 -14.50 -17.98 -13.01
N GLN A 503 -14.82 -17.80 -11.75
CA GLN A 503 -14.03 -18.41 -10.66
C GLN A 503 -13.95 -19.93 -10.77
N ASN A 504 -15.03 -20.60 -11.11
CA ASN A 504 -15.04 -22.02 -11.34
C ASN A 504 -14.14 -22.43 -12.52
N HIS A 505 -14.20 -21.68 -13.61
CA HIS A 505 -13.36 -21.94 -14.79
C HIS A 505 -11.87 -21.69 -14.53
N ILE A 506 -11.50 -20.64 -13.78
CA ILE A 506 -10.10 -20.40 -13.39
C ILE A 506 -9.56 -21.56 -12.55
N GLN A 507 -10.36 -22.14 -11.66
CA GLN A 507 -9.95 -23.30 -10.89
C GLN A 507 -9.65 -24.52 -11.79
N MET A 508 -10.41 -24.69 -12.87
CA MET A 508 -10.20 -25.77 -13.84
C MET A 508 -9.04 -25.49 -14.82
N HIS A 509 -8.77 -24.22 -15.10
CA HIS A 509 -7.80 -23.77 -16.12
C HIS A 509 -6.84 -22.70 -15.61
N PRO A 510 -6.08 -22.94 -14.53
CA PRO A 510 -5.20 -21.93 -13.91
C PRO A 510 -4.06 -21.48 -14.84
N TRP A 511 -3.70 -22.28 -15.83
CA TRP A 511 -2.65 -21.98 -16.81
C TRP A 511 -2.95 -20.78 -17.70
N ILE A 512 -4.23 -20.41 -17.90
CA ILE A 512 -4.60 -19.22 -18.68
C ILE A 512 -4.03 -17.96 -18.00
N ILE A 513 -4.11 -17.86 -16.67
CA ILE A 513 -3.56 -16.74 -15.93
C ILE A 513 -2.02 -16.76 -15.96
N ALA A 514 -1.42 -17.96 -15.87
CA ALA A 514 0.03 -18.10 -15.87
C ALA A 514 0.69 -17.75 -17.21
N SER A 515 -0.05 -17.84 -18.32
CA SER A 515 0.46 -17.52 -19.67
C SER A 515 0.56 -16.03 -19.96
N VAL A 516 -0.01 -15.16 -19.13
CA VAL A 516 0.00 -13.70 -19.33
C VAL A 516 1.32 -13.10 -18.84
N PRO A 517 1.97 -12.22 -19.63
CA PRO A 517 3.23 -11.59 -19.24
C PRO A 517 3.13 -10.83 -17.91
N MET A 518 4.17 -10.92 -17.09
CA MET A 518 4.22 -10.26 -15.78
C MET A 518 4.52 -8.77 -15.90
N VAL A 519 3.89 -7.96 -15.04
CA VAL A 519 4.21 -6.55 -14.88
C VAL A 519 5.39 -6.38 -13.94
N PRO A 520 6.51 -5.81 -14.39
CA PRO A 520 7.67 -5.57 -13.54
C PRO A 520 7.37 -4.68 -12.32
N LYS A 521 8.10 -4.91 -11.23
CA LYS A 521 8.01 -4.06 -10.04
C LYS A 521 8.31 -2.59 -10.37
N ASP A 522 9.26 -2.36 -11.27
CA ASP A 522 9.78 -1.04 -11.62
C ASP A 522 8.94 -0.31 -12.69
N SER A 523 7.86 -0.93 -13.19
CA SER A 523 6.91 -0.25 -14.08
C SER A 523 6.40 1.04 -13.47
N LEU A 524 6.47 2.13 -14.22
CA LEU A 524 6.01 3.47 -13.82
C LEU A 524 4.55 3.73 -14.18
N ALA A 525 3.92 2.77 -14.86
CA ALA A 525 2.54 2.87 -15.29
C ALA A 525 1.59 2.00 -14.44
N TYR A 526 0.33 2.36 -14.45
CA TYR A 526 -0.79 1.51 -14.03
C TYR A 526 -1.84 1.52 -15.15
N ARG A 527 -2.19 0.34 -15.67
CA ARG A 527 -3.08 0.21 -16.84
C ARG A 527 -2.59 1.04 -18.03
N GLY A 528 -1.27 1.11 -18.20
CA GLY A 528 -0.68 1.91 -19.26
C GLY A 528 -0.65 3.42 -19.02
N PHE A 529 -1.31 3.92 -17.98
CA PHE A 529 -1.19 5.33 -17.62
C PHE A 529 0.10 5.57 -16.84
N PRO A 530 0.95 6.51 -17.26
CA PRO A 530 2.05 6.97 -16.43
C PRO A 530 1.51 7.49 -15.09
N ILE A 531 1.88 6.83 -13.99
CA ILE A 531 1.41 7.25 -12.65
C ILE A 531 1.78 8.71 -12.36
N ALA A 532 2.92 9.16 -12.90
CA ALA A 532 3.42 10.52 -12.74
C ALA A 532 2.46 11.60 -13.29
N ASP A 533 1.64 11.28 -14.29
CA ASP A 533 0.70 12.25 -14.87
C ASP A 533 -0.47 12.56 -13.93
N PHE A 534 -0.82 11.63 -13.04
CA PHE A 534 -1.93 11.77 -12.09
C PHE A 534 -1.48 12.01 -10.65
N VAL A 535 -0.19 11.81 -10.35
CA VAL A 535 0.37 11.92 -9.01
C VAL A 535 1.59 12.86 -9.04
N PRO A 536 1.43 14.18 -8.81
CA PRO A 536 2.50 15.16 -8.89
C PRO A 536 3.71 14.83 -8.00
N ASP A 537 3.49 14.33 -6.80
CA ASP A 537 4.57 13.91 -5.89
C ASP A 537 5.38 12.73 -6.47
N PHE A 538 4.74 11.83 -7.21
CA PHE A 538 5.41 10.73 -7.89
C PHE A 538 6.23 11.23 -9.09
N LYS A 539 5.75 12.23 -9.80
CA LYS A 539 6.49 12.90 -10.87
C LYS A 539 7.80 13.50 -10.35
N ILE A 540 7.74 14.22 -9.24
CA ILE A 540 8.93 14.77 -8.58
C ILE A 540 9.92 13.66 -8.20
N PHE A 541 9.43 12.56 -7.64
CA PHE A 541 10.25 11.41 -7.28
C PHE A 541 10.96 10.81 -8.48
N VAL A 542 10.23 10.53 -9.56
CA VAL A 542 10.77 9.94 -10.80
C VAL A 542 11.82 10.86 -11.43
N GLU A 543 11.49 12.12 -11.66
CA GLU A 543 12.40 13.08 -12.30
C GLU A 543 13.71 13.25 -11.53
N ARG A 544 13.66 13.33 -10.20
CA ARG A 544 14.86 13.46 -9.38
C ARG A 544 15.70 12.18 -9.38
N ARG A 545 15.06 11.00 -9.38
CA ARG A 545 15.77 9.72 -9.44
C ARG A 545 16.48 9.52 -10.77
N LEU A 546 15.82 9.79 -11.88
CA LEU A 546 16.43 9.73 -13.21
C LEU A 546 17.65 10.66 -13.33
N LYS A 547 17.59 11.86 -12.75
CA LYS A 547 18.72 12.80 -12.72
C LYS A 547 19.92 12.30 -11.91
N LEU A 548 19.67 11.59 -10.80
CA LEU A 548 20.72 11.19 -9.87
C LEU A 548 21.43 9.89 -10.25
N LYS A 549 20.68 8.90 -10.73
CA LYS A 549 21.19 7.53 -10.88
C LYS A 549 20.94 6.90 -12.26
N GLY A 550 20.15 7.55 -13.11
CA GLY A 550 19.70 6.94 -14.37
C GLY A 550 18.77 5.72 -14.18
N GLU A 551 18.49 5.34 -12.94
CA GLU A 551 17.69 4.18 -12.58
C GLU A 551 16.70 4.54 -11.46
N ILE A 552 15.54 3.88 -11.48
CA ILE A 552 14.51 4.04 -10.45
C ILE A 552 14.48 2.78 -9.60
N HIS A 553 14.79 2.91 -8.31
CA HIS A 553 14.70 1.83 -7.34
C HIS A 553 13.45 2.01 -6.46
N PHE A 554 12.58 1.02 -6.48
CA PHE A 554 11.37 0.95 -5.64
C PHE A 554 11.54 0.01 -4.46
#